data_3d136de3bef0fd6148248d99a749ef24
#
_entry.id   3d136de3bef0fd6148248d99a749ef24
#
_cell.length_a   1.000
_cell.length_b   1.000
_cell.length_c   1.000
_cell.angle_alpha   90.00
_cell.angle_beta   90.00
_cell.angle_gamma   90.00
#
_symmetry.space_group_name_H-M   'P 1'
#
loop_
_entity.id
_entity.type
_entity.pdbx_description
1 polymer ?
#
loop_
_entity_poly.entity_id
_entity_poly.type
_entity_poly.pdbx_seq_one_letter_code
_entity_poly.pdbx_strand_id
1 'polypeptide(L)'
;MTTPPASALDPSAPLLDADAARRYRTVTRRALDRPAPVRPGAGPLAAFVLTHPLAERTVAGLAAGHGPYSLVHLAQEIELHHPPRPGAPLDASAALDAVRVEAKGTRLVLTTTLTDRATGAEQARLTAHILLAGIRAAEPRGTLVPTASVRQEAPGDTVGRDLGIDREWIADYGHAAGDLNPVHLDPEAARSAGFTDVIAHGMSLVALAVEEAAERYADGDVDRVRAIGARFARPVLPGEGATLDLTPAATGDTVAFTVRSGGAAAVKGGWLRLGPGTGAGR
;
A
#
# COMPACT_ATOMS: atom_id res chain seq x y z
N MET A 1 -33.13 -5.24 -7.47
CA MET A 1 -32.27 -4.04 -7.44
C MET A 1 -30.95 -4.43 -8.11
N THR A 2 -30.73 -3.97 -9.31
CA THR A 2 -29.56 -4.26 -10.15
C THR A 2 -28.36 -3.52 -9.59
N THR A 3 -27.30 -4.26 -9.22
CA THR A 3 -25.97 -3.71 -8.94
C THR A 3 -25.56 -2.83 -10.12
N PRO A 4 -25.15 -1.56 -9.90
CA PRO A 4 -24.65 -0.77 -11.00
C PRO A 4 -23.43 -1.50 -11.61
N PRO A 5 -23.30 -1.51 -12.95
CA PRO A 5 -22.19 -2.17 -13.60
C PRO A 5 -20.87 -1.54 -13.13
N ALA A 6 -19.85 -2.38 -12.96
CA ALA A 6 -18.49 -1.94 -12.74
C ALA A 6 -18.18 -0.83 -13.76
N SER A 7 -17.70 0.31 -13.29
CA SER A 7 -17.36 1.46 -14.11
C SER A 7 -16.48 0.98 -15.27
N ALA A 8 -16.95 1.22 -16.49
CA ALA A 8 -16.19 0.90 -17.68
C ALA A 8 -14.82 1.59 -17.60
N LEU A 9 -13.78 0.82 -17.85
CA LEU A 9 -12.39 1.20 -17.70
C LEU A 9 -12.03 2.31 -18.70
N ASP A 10 -11.27 3.28 -18.24
CA ASP A 10 -10.55 4.24 -19.06
C ASP A 10 -9.71 3.46 -20.11
N PRO A 11 -9.75 3.83 -21.40
CA PRO A 11 -8.97 3.18 -22.45
C PRO A 11 -7.45 3.24 -22.26
N SER A 12 -6.93 4.07 -21.37
CA SER A 12 -5.54 3.98 -20.88
C SER A 12 -5.41 2.87 -19.83
N ALA A 13 -5.41 1.63 -20.29
CA ALA A 13 -5.16 0.48 -19.42
C ALA A 13 -3.87 0.67 -18.61
N PRO A 14 -3.85 0.33 -17.32
CA PRO A 14 -2.63 0.37 -16.54
C PRO A 14 -1.60 -0.56 -17.20
N LEU A 15 -0.44 0.00 -17.46
CA LEU A 15 0.70 -0.71 -18.05
C LEU A 15 1.87 -0.61 -17.07
N LEU A 16 2.41 -1.75 -16.68
CA LEU A 16 3.62 -1.75 -15.89
C LEU A 16 4.82 -1.38 -16.76
N ASP A 17 5.41 -0.22 -16.49
CA ASP A 17 6.70 0.19 -17.04
C ASP A 17 7.83 -0.33 -16.15
N ALA A 18 8.75 -1.10 -16.73
CA ALA A 18 9.86 -1.71 -16.00
C ALA A 18 10.80 -0.65 -15.37
N ASP A 19 11.04 0.45 -16.07
CA ASP A 19 11.89 1.53 -15.57
C ASP A 19 11.19 2.31 -14.46
N ALA A 20 9.87 2.52 -14.56
CA ALA A 20 9.08 3.12 -13.49
C ALA A 20 9.08 2.23 -12.24
N ALA A 21 8.89 0.93 -12.37
CA ALA A 21 8.97 -0.02 -11.26
C ALA A 21 10.36 -0.02 -10.62
N ARG A 22 11.43 0.02 -11.42
CA ARG A 22 12.80 0.11 -10.92
C ARG A 22 13.06 1.44 -10.20
N ARG A 23 12.60 2.57 -10.76
CA ARG A 23 12.72 3.90 -10.10
C ARG A 23 11.99 3.90 -8.75
N TYR A 24 10.75 3.41 -8.71
CA TYR A 24 9.97 3.30 -7.48
C TYR A 24 10.73 2.53 -6.39
N ARG A 25 11.24 1.35 -6.72
CA ARG A 25 12.03 0.53 -5.79
C ARG A 25 13.34 1.21 -5.38
N THR A 26 14.02 1.89 -6.30
CA THR A 26 15.26 2.61 -6.01
C THR A 26 15.01 3.74 -5.00
N VAL A 27 13.95 4.52 -5.19
CA VAL A 27 13.56 5.57 -4.23
C VAL A 27 13.19 4.96 -2.87
N THR A 28 12.38 3.91 -2.86
CA THR A 28 12.01 3.22 -1.62
C THR A 28 13.24 2.76 -0.85
N ARG A 29 14.19 2.11 -1.50
CA ARG A 29 15.40 1.54 -0.89
C ARG A 29 16.37 2.59 -0.33
N ARG A 30 16.28 3.85 -0.79
CA ARG A 30 17.12 4.93 -0.29
C ARG A 30 16.90 5.20 1.21
N ALA A 31 15.67 5.15 1.71
CA ALA A 31 15.41 5.30 3.15
C ALA A 31 15.86 4.09 3.99
N LEU A 32 16.21 2.97 3.37
CA LEU A 32 16.81 1.81 4.01
C LEU A 32 18.35 1.84 3.97
N ASP A 33 18.95 2.89 3.42
CA ASP A 33 20.39 2.95 3.10
C ASP A 33 20.83 1.71 2.29
N ARG A 34 20.07 1.39 1.24
CA ARG A 34 20.35 0.26 0.36
C ARG A 34 20.54 0.71 -1.08
N PRO A 35 21.43 0.05 -1.82
CA PRO A 35 21.62 0.35 -3.24
C PRO A 35 20.34 0.05 -4.05
N ALA A 36 20.32 0.55 -5.29
CA ALA A 36 19.28 0.21 -6.26
C ALA A 36 19.09 -1.32 -6.37
N PRO A 37 17.87 -1.80 -6.64
CA PRO A 37 17.61 -3.22 -6.71
C PRO A 37 18.40 -3.88 -7.85
N VAL A 38 19.08 -4.98 -7.54
CA VAL A 38 19.81 -5.78 -8.54
C VAL A 38 18.84 -6.69 -9.31
N ARG A 39 17.91 -7.33 -8.59
CA ARG A 39 16.91 -8.20 -9.21
C ARG A 39 15.76 -7.36 -9.77
N PRO A 40 15.35 -7.61 -11.02
CA PRO A 40 14.12 -7.05 -11.53
C PRO A 40 12.94 -7.60 -10.70
N GLY A 41 11.78 -7.04 -10.89
CA GLY A 41 10.57 -7.44 -10.19
C GLY A 41 9.82 -6.19 -9.74
N ALA A 42 8.52 -6.30 -9.73
CA ALA A 42 7.63 -5.20 -9.41
C ALA A 42 6.99 -5.36 -8.03
N GLY A 43 6.91 -6.62 -7.58
CA GLY A 43 6.31 -6.96 -6.29
C GLY A 43 4.84 -6.52 -6.15
N PRO A 44 4.26 -6.73 -4.98
CA PRO A 44 2.87 -6.38 -4.72
C PRO A 44 2.58 -4.88 -4.75
N LEU A 45 3.58 -4.04 -4.50
CA LEU A 45 3.41 -2.58 -4.50
C LEU A 45 3.18 -2.02 -5.92
N ALA A 46 3.64 -2.69 -6.96
CA ALA A 46 3.30 -2.29 -8.33
C ALA A 46 1.79 -2.39 -8.59
N ALA A 47 1.12 -3.41 -8.07
CA ALA A 47 -0.33 -3.51 -8.17
C ALA A 47 -1.03 -2.32 -7.47
N PHE A 48 -0.51 -1.88 -6.30
CA PHE A 48 -1.00 -0.68 -5.64
C PHE A 48 -0.82 0.56 -6.52
N VAL A 49 0.39 0.81 -7.02
CA VAL A 49 0.68 1.98 -7.87
C VAL A 49 -0.21 2.00 -9.11
N LEU A 50 -0.42 0.84 -9.76
CA LEU A 50 -1.23 0.73 -10.98
C LEU A 50 -2.74 0.94 -10.73
N THR A 51 -3.24 0.60 -9.53
CA THR A 51 -4.67 0.71 -9.21
C THR A 51 -5.01 1.97 -8.41
N HIS A 52 -4.03 2.66 -7.84
CA HIS A 52 -4.22 3.83 -6.98
C HIS A 52 -5.02 4.97 -7.67
N PRO A 53 -4.75 5.38 -8.93
CA PRO A 53 -5.53 6.43 -9.57
C PRO A 53 -7.02 6.07 -9.73
N LEU A 54 -7.34 4.78 -9.91
CA LEU A 54 -8.72 4.32 -9.98
C LEU A 54 -9.38 4.36 -8.59
N ALA A 55 -8.67 3.95 -7.55
CA ALA A 55 -9.14 4.01 -6.17
C ALA A 55 -9.46 5.46 -5.77
N GLU A 56 -8.55 6.40 -6.06
CA GLU A 56 -8.75 7.82 -5.79
C GLU A 56 -9.99 8.39 -6.50
N ARG A 57 -10.13 8.12 -7.81
CA ARG A 57 -11.31 8.57 -8.56
C ARG A 57 -12.61 8.00 -7.99
N THR A 58 -12.60 6.73 -7.58
CA THR A 58 -13.78 6.07 -6.99
C THR A 58 -14.18 6.73 -5.66
N VAL A 59 -13.20 7.02 -4.81
CA VAL A 59 -13.42 7.69 -3.52
C VAL A 59 -13.86 9.14 -3.73
N ALA A 60 -13.21 9.88 -4.63
CA ALA A 60 -13.58 11.25 -4.95
C ALA A 60 -15.00 11.35 -5.52
N GLY A 61 -15.39 10.40 -6.39
CA GLY A 61 -16.76 10.31 -6.89
C GLY A 61 -17.80 10.12 -5.79
N LEU A 62 -17.49 9.31 -4.77
CA LEU A 62 -18.37 9.12 -3.62
C LEU A 62 -18.45 10.38 -2.74
N ALA A 63 -17.35 11.10 -2.57
CA ALA A 63 -17.28 12.30 -1.75
C ALA A 63 -17.87 13.55 -2.44
N ALA A 64 -18.10 13.49 -3.74
CA ALA A 64 -18.57 14.63 -4.53
C ALA A 64 -19.90 15.19 -3.99
N GLY A 65 -19.95 16.50 -3.79
CA GLY A 65 -21.15 17.21 -3.29
C GLY A 65 -21.34 17.17 -1.77
N HIS A 66 -20.49 16.49 -1.02
CA HIS A 66 -20.60 16.36 0.44
C HIS A 66 -19.75 17.36 1.26
N GLY A 67 -19.03 18.27 0.58
CA GLY A 67 -18.16 19.25 1.22
C GLY A 67 -16.71 18.79 1.38
N PRO A 68 -15.88 19.60 2.07
CA PRO A 68 -14.48 19.26 2.28
C PRO A 68 -14.31 18.06 3.22
N TYR A 69 -13.34 17.22 2.94
CA TYR A 69 -13.01 16.06 3.77
C TYR A 69 -11.49 15.82 3.82
N SER A 70 -11.07 15.09 4.84
CA SER A 70 -9.73 14.52 4.90
C SER A 70 -9.81 13.01 4.66
N LEU A 71 -9.02 12.50 3.70
CA LEU A 71 -8.89 11.06 3.47
C LEU A 71 -7.87 10.50 4.45
N VAL A 72 -8.30 9.51 5.24
CA VAL A 72 -7.42 8.78 6.15
C VAL A 72 -7.37 7.32 5.71
N HIS A 73 -6.22 6.89 5.23
CA HIS A 73 -5.95 5.48 4.92
C HIS A 73 -5.76 4.71 6.23
N LEU A 74 -6.67 3.81 6.56
CA LEU A 74 -6.67 3.10 7.85
C LEU A 74 -5.94 1.77 7.79
N ALA A 75 -6.10 1.04 6.68
CA ALA A 75 -5.43 -0.23 6.46
C ALA A 75 -5.41 -0.59 4.98
N GLN A 76 -4.44 -1.42 4.63
CA GLN A 76 -4.29 -1.98 3.29
C GLN A 76 -3.98 -3.46 3.38
N GLU A 77 -4.65 -4.25 2.53
CA GLU A 77 -4.30 -5.63 2.22
C GLU A 77 -4.04 -5.75 0.74
N ILE A 78 -3.06 -6.57 0.36
CA ILE A 78 -2.73 -6.88 -1.03
C ILE A 78 -2.49 -8.38 -1.12
N GLU A 79 -3.17 -9.02 -2.05
CA GLU A 79 -2.89 -10.40 -2.48
C GLU A 79 -2.37 -10.38 -3.91
N LEU A 80 -1.16 -10.91 -4.12
CA LEU A 80 -0.51 -11.00 -5.42
C LEU A 80 -0.55 -12.46 -5.89
N HIS A 81 -1.46 -12.77 -6.79
CA HIS A 81 -1.58 -14.11 -7.36
C HIS A 81 -0.49 -14.35 -8.39
N HIS A 82 -0.28 -13.37 -9.26
CA HIS A 82 0.76 -13.39 -10.28
C HIS A 82 1.44 -12.02 -10.36
N PRO A 83 2.79 -11.93 -10.32
CA PRO A 83 3.47 -10.67 -10.52
C PRO A 83 3.12 -10.07 -11.88
N PRO A 84 2.72 -8.79 -11.94
CA PRO A 84 2.47 -8.12 -13.20
C PRO A 84 3.74 -8.12 -14.06
N ARG A 85 3.61 -8.46 -15.33
CA ARG A 85 4.74 -8.45 -16.26
C ARG A 85 4.86 -7.08 -16.92
N PRO A 86 6.06 -6.51 -16.99
CA PRO A 86 6.27 -5.28 -17.74
C PRO A 86 5.78 -5.40 -19.19
N GLY A 87 5.07 -4.38 -19.66
CA GLY A 87 4.52 -4.35 -21.01
C GLY A 87 3.27 -5.21 -21.26
N ALA A 88 2.85 -6.04 -20.29
CA ALA A 88 1.59 -6.78 -20.43
C ALA A 88 0.38 -5.83 -20.24
N PRO A 89 -0.63 -5.91 -21.12
CA PRO A 89 -1.83 -5.10 -20.97
C PRO A 89 -2.66 -5.62 -19.78
N LEU A 90 -3.00 -4.71 -18.88
CA LEU A 90 -3.75 -4.99 -17.66
C LEU A 90 -5.08 -4.24 -17.67
N ASP A 91 -6.07 -4.78 -17.00
CA ASP A 91 -7.29 -4.09 -16.64
C ASP A 91 -7.36 -3.90 -15.13
N ALA A 92 -7.92 -2.76 -14.70
CA ALA A 92 -8.19 -2.50 -13.29
C ALA A 92 -9.67 -2.24 -13.08
N SER A 93 -10.20 -2.77 -12.00
CA SER A 93 -11.57 -2.49 -11.56
C SER A 93 -11.59 -2.10 -10.08
N ALA A 94 -12.62 -1.35 -9.67
CA ALA A 94 -12.82 -0.95 -8.29
C ALA A 94 -14.26 -1.24 -7.87
N ALA A 95 -14.41 -1.81 -6.67
CA ALA A 95 -15.70 -2.09 -6.06
C ALA A 95 -15.73 -1.52 -4.63
N LEU A 96 -16.81 -0.82 -4.30
CA LEU A 96 -17.04 -0.32 -2.97
C LEU A 96 -17.86 -1.36 -2.20
N ASP A 97 -17.18 -2.16 -1.39
CA ASP A 97 -17.76 -3.34 -0.72
C ASP A 97 -18.60 -2.96 0.50
N ALA A 98 -18.15 -1.94 1.24
CA ALA A 98 -18.89 -1.46 2.40
C ALA A 98 -18.78 0.05 2.57
N VAL A 99 -19.86 0.63 3.09
CA VAL A 99 -19.96 2.04 3.51
C VAL A 99 -20.63 2.08 4.87
N ARG A 100 -20.02 2.76 5.82
CA ARG A 100 -20.58 3.01 7.15
C ARG A 100 -20.43 4.45 7.56
N VAL A 101 -21.49 5.08 7.97
CA VAL A 101 -21.44 6.41 8.59
C VAL A 101 -21.07 6.24 10.06
N GLU A 102 -19.99 6.89 10.48
CA GLU A 102 -19.47 6.91 11.85
C GLU A 102 -19.45 8.35 12.40
N ALA A 103 -19.20 8.51 13.70
CA ALA A 103 -19.17 9.82 14.34
C ALA A 103 -18.16 10.78 13.69
N LYS A 104 -16.99 10.27 13.24
CA LYS A 104 -15.91 11.05 12.64
C LYS A 104 -16.01 11.22 11.13
N GLY A 105 -16.95 10.56 10.46
CA GLY A 105 -17.04 10.62 9.00
C GLY A 105 -17.64 9.35 8.39
N THR A 106 -17.28 9.05 7.16
CA THR A 106 -17.73 7.87 6.43
C THR A 106 -16.58 6.89 6.26
N ARG A 107 -16.74 5.70 6.81
CA ARG A 107 -15.79 4.57 6.61
C ARG A 107 -16.15 3.80 5.36
N LEU A 108 -15.15 3.45 4.57
CA LEU A 108 -15.26 2.71 3.33
C LEU A 108 -14.39 1.46 3.37
N VAL A 109 -14.85 0.41 2.71
CA VAL A 109 -14.00 -0.71 2.26
C VAL A 109 -14.06 -0.73 0.74
N LEU A 110 -12.91 -0.55 0.12
CA LEU A 110 -12.75 -0.50 -1.32
C LEU A 110 -11.85 -1.64 -1.76
N THR A 111 -12.33 -2.49 -2.66
CA THR A 111 -11.51 -3.50 -3.33
C THR A 111 -11.17 -3.02 -4.73
N THR A 112 -9.87 -3.06 -5.07
CA THR A 112 -9.39 -2.93 -6.45
C THR A 112 -8.81 -4.25 -6.92
N THR A 113 -9.07 -4.60 -8.19
CA THR A 113 -8.60 -5.83 -8.80
C THR A 113 -7.81 -5.49 -10.05
N LEU A 114 -6.63 -6.09 -10.20
CA LEU A 114 -5.79 -6.02 -11.37
C LEU A 114 -5.90 -7.35 -12.13
N THR A 115 -6.22 -7.31 -13.40
CA THR A 115 -6.49 -8.49 -14.23
C THR A 115 -5.63 -8.45 -15.48
N ASP A 116 -5.08 -9.58 -15.87
CA ASP A 116 -4.42 -9.73 -17.18
C ASP A 116 -5.48 -9.67 -18.28
N ARG A 117 -5.36 -8.71 -19.20
CA ARG A 117 -6.37 -8.48 -20.24
C ARG A 117 -6.45 -9.63 -21.24
N ALA A 118 -5.34 -10.31 -21.49
CA ALA A 118 -5.29 -11.36 -22.50
C ALA A 118 -5.93 -12.67 -22.00
N THR A 119 -5.76 -12.96 -20.72
CA THR A 119 -6.21 -14.23 -20.12
C THR A 119 -7.46 -14.09 -19.24
N GLY A 120 -7.78 -12.88 -18.79
CA GLY A 120 -8.82 -12.64 -17.77
C GLY A 120 -8.40 -13.07 -16.36
N ALA A 121 -7.15 -13.51 -16.15
CA ALA A 121 -6.69 -13.98 -14.86
C ALA A 121 -6.44 -12.81 -13.90
N GLU A 122 -6.96 -12.95 -12.67
CA GLU A 122 -6.68 -11.99 -11.60
C GLU A 122 -5.21 -12.05 -11.22
N GLN A 123 -4.52 -10.91 -11.36
CA GLN A 123 -3.11 -10.76 -11.01
C GLN A 123 -2.95 -10.36 -9.55
N ALA A 124 -3.78 -9.42 -9.10
CA ALA A 124 -3.75 -8.92 -7.73
C ALA A 124 -5.13 -8.45 -7.28
N ARG A 125 -5.37 -8.57 -5.98
CA ARG A 125 -6.52 -8.01 -5.26
C ARG A 125 -6.02 -7.14 -4.13
N LEU A 126 -6.57 -5.93 -4.02
CA LEU A 126 -6.20 -4.96 -3.00
C LEU A 126 -7.45 -4.53 -2.25
N THR A 127 -7.42 -4.58 -0.92
CA THR A 127 -8.51 -4.12 -0.07
C THR A 127 -8.03 -2.96 0.80
N ALA A 128 -8.62 -1.79 0.60
CA ALA A 128 -8.32 -0.58 1.35
C ALA A 128 -9.45 -0.26 2.34
N HIS A 129 -9.09 0.03 3.58
CA HIS A 129 -9.97 0.61 4.58
C HIS A 129 -9.69 2.11 4.68
N ILE A 130 -10.70 2.93 4.42
CA ILE A 130 -10.54 4.38 4.32
C ILE A 130 -11.57 5.05 5.22
N LEU A 131 -11.21 6.17 5.83
CA LEU A 131 -12.12 7.07 6.50
C LEU A 131 -12.11 8.42 5.77
N LEU A 132 -13.27 8.84 5.28
CA LEU A 132 -13.52 10.20 4.82
C LEU A 132 -13.94 11.02 6.03
N ALA A 133 -12.96 11.61 6.70
CA ALA A 133 -13.21 12.39 7.91
C ALA A 133 -13.88 13.73 7.56
N GLY A 134 -14.87 14.12 8.34
CA GLY A 134 -15.59 15.38 8.18
C GLY A 134 -16.87 15.30 7.36
N ILE A 135 -17.08 14.25 6.55
CA ILE A 135 -18.29 14.13 5.74
C ILE A 135 -19.09 12.85 6.06
N ARG A 136 -20.39 12.94 5.86
CA ARG A 136 -21.32 11.80 5.92
C ARG A 136 -21.84 11.54 4.51
N ALA A 137 -21.02 10.88 3.71
CA ALA A 137 -21.30 10.59 2.32
C ALA A 137 -21.92 9.20 2.18
N ALA A 138 -22.92 9.10 1.33
CA ALA A 138 -23.60 7.88 0.90
C ALA A 138 -24.42 7.13 1.98
N GLU A 139 -25.34 6.31 1.49
CA GLU A 139 -26.11 5.40 2.34
C GLU A 139 -25.24 4.20 2.79
N PRO A 140 -25.42 3.74 4.04
CA PRO A 140 -24.73 2.54 4.52
C PRO A 140 -25.05 1.33 3.65
N ARG A 141 -24.02 0.54 3.31
CA ARG A 141 -24.15 -0.70 2.56
C ARG A 141 -23.04 -1.68 2.88
N GLY A 142 -23.26 -2.95 2.63
CA GLY A 142 -22.28 -4.00 2.86
C GLY A 142 -21.96 -4.20 4.35
N THR A 143 -20.97 -5.03 4.60
CA THR A 143 -20.48 -5.31 5.95
C THR A 143 -19.00 -4.94 6.03
N LEU A 144 -18.62 -4.18 7.07
CA LEU A 144 -17.21 -3.92 7.33
C LEU A 144 -16.54 -5.23 7.77
N VAL A 145 -15.67 -5.76 6.92
CA VAL A 145 -14.85 -6.92 7.25
C VAL A 145 -13.62 -6.41 8.03
N PRO A 146 -13.24 -7.04 9.15
CA PRO A 146 -11.97 -6.72 9.81
C PRO A 146 -10.79 -6.98 8.89
N THR A 147 -9.73 -6.18 9.02
CA THR A 147 -8.47 -6.47 8.34
C THR A 147 -7.92 -7.81 8.80
N ALA A 148 -7.39 -8.58 7.87
CA ALA A 148 -6.73 -9.84 8.19
C ALA A 148 -5.57 -9.60 9.17
N SER A 149 -5.43 -10.49 10.11
CA SER A 149 -4.29 -10.56 11.01
C SER A 149 -3.67 -11.95 10.90
N VAL A 150 -2.36 -11.99 10.73
CA VAL A 150 -1.62 -13.25 10.74
C VAL A 150 -1.04 -13.43 12.15
N ARG A 151 -1.46 -14.47 12.83
CA ARG A 151 -0.80 -14.89 14.08
C ARG A 151 0.43 -15.71 13.71
N GLN A 152 1.59 -15.24 14.10
CA GLN A 152 2.81 -16.04 13.95
C GLN A 152 2.84 -17.12 15.02
N GLU A 153 2.97 -18.37 14.58
CA GLU A 153 3.33 -19.48 15.42
C GLU A 153 4.86 -19.50 15.51
N ALA A 154 5.40 -19.50 16.74
CA ALA A 154 6.84 -19.50 17.01
C ALA A 154 7.62 -18.40 16.24
N PRO A 155 7.53 -17.12 16.67
CA PRO A 155 8.28 -16.04 16.02
C PRO A 155 9.79 -16.24 16.20
N GLY A 156 10.56 -15.93 15.17
CA GLY A 156 12.02 -15.85 15.24
C GLY A 156 12.50 -14.54 15.85
N ASP A 157 13.80 -14.29 15.75
CA ASP A 157 14.40 -13.06 16.27
C ASP A 157 13.95 -11.83 15.46
N THR A 158 13.63 -10.77 16.18
CA THR A 158 13.28 -9.49 15.57
C THR A 158 14.54 -8.76 15.12
N VAL A 159 14.52 -8.27 13.89
CA VAL A 159 15.60 -7.46 13.33
C VAL A 159 15.08 -6.06 13.07
N GLY A 160 15.74 -5.06 13.68
CA GLY A 160 15.44 -3.64 13.50
C GLY A 160 16.25 -3.01 12.37
N ARG A 161 15.68 -1.98 11.76
CA ARG A 161 16.31 -1.12 10.75
C ARG A 161 15.88 0.33 10.99
N ASP A 162 16.85 1.24 11.12
CA ASP A 162 16.58 2.67 11.09
C ASP A 162 16.18 3.11 9.68
N LEU A 163 15.24 4.04 9.59
CA LEU A 163 14.69 4.55 8.35
C LEU A 163 15.07 6.01 8.15
N GLY A 164 15.70 6.33 7.03
CA GLY A 164 16.03 7.68 6.60
C GLY A 164 14.85 8.37 5.91
N ILE A 165 13.84 8.75 6.69
CA ILE A 165 12.63 9.43 6.18
C ILE A 165 12.81 10.92 6.36
N ASP A 166 13.17 11.64 5.29
CA ASP A 166 13.23 13.09 5.21
C ASP A 166 12.21 13.64 4.20
N ARG A 167 12.11 14.97 4.10
CA ARG A 167 11.14 15.61 3.20
C ARG A 167 11.42 15.31 1.73
N GLU A 168 12.68 15.26 1.33
CA GLU A 168 13.07 14.98 -0.04
C GLU A 168 12.66 13.56 -0.43
N TRP A 169 12.93 12.59 0.45
CA TRP A 169 12.52 11.21 0.22
C TRP A 169 10.99 11.07 0.15
N ILE A 170 10.23 11.77 1.02
CA ILE A 170 8.76 11.75 0.98
C ILE A 170 8.24 12.27 -0.36
N ALA A 171 8.80 13.38 -0.85
CA ALA A 171 8.41 13.95 -2.14
C ALA A 171 8.78 13.03 -3.31
N ASP A 172 10.00 12.49 -3.32
CA ASP A 172 10.46 11.57 -4.35
C ASP A 172 9.63 10.29 -4.40
N TYR A 173 9.25 9.76 -3.22
CA TYR A 173 8.35 8.61 -3.15
C TYR A 173 6.98 8.95 -3.75
N GLY A 174 6.39 10.09 -3.40
CA GLY A 174 5.12 10.55 -3.96
C GLY A 174 5.15 10.59 -5.49
N HIS A 175 6.19 11.19 -6.06
CA HIS A 175 6.37 11.21 -7.52
C HIS A 175 6.57 9.83 -8.13
N ALA A 176 7.34 8.97 -7.48
CA ALA A 176 7.58 7.61 -7.98
C ALA A 176 6.35 6.70 -7.86
N ALA A 177 5.52 6.91 -6.84
CA ALA A 177 4.28 6.17 -6.60
C ALA A 177 3.07 6.74 -7.34
N GLY A 178 3.15 7.99 -7.83
CA GLY A 178 2.01 8.70 -8.40
C GLY A 178 0.98 9.17 -7.36
N ASP A 179 1.33 9.14 -6.06
CA ASP A 179 0.50 9.66 -4.97
C ASP A 179 0.93 11.10 -4.65
N LEU A 180 0.26 12.04 -5.28
CA LEU A 180 0.57 13.47 -5.17
C LEU A 180 -0.38 14.22 -4.22
N ASN A 181 -0.98 13.53 -3.26
CA ASN A 181 -1.81 14.17 -2.25
C ASN A 181 -1.02 15.28 -1.54
N PRO A 182 -1.51 16.54 -1.56
CA PRO A 182 -0.77 17.68 -1.03
C PRO A 182 -0.31 17.53 0.43
N VAL A 183 -0.96 16.71 1.24
CA VAL A 183 -0.57 16.47 2.63
C VAL A 183 0.85 15.86 2.77
N HIS A 184 1.36 15.25 1.71
CA HIS A 184 2.70 14.67 1.64
C HIS A 184 3.74 15.61 1.01
N LEU A 185 3.30 16.63 0.27
CA LEU A 185 4.19 17.44 -0.59
C LEU A 185 4.23 18.91 -0.17
N ASP A 186 3.13 19.43 0.38
CA ASP A 186 2.98 20.83 0.74
C ASP A 186 2.81 20.99 2.26
N PRO A 187 3.78 21.63 2.94
CA PRO A 187 3.68 21.89 4.39
C PRO A 187 2.48 22.73 4.80
N GLU A 188 1.95 23.58 3.92
CA GLU A 188 0.77 24.40 4.23
C GLU A 188 -0.50 23.54 4.16
N ALA A 189 -0.62 22.70 3.14
CA ALA A 189 -1.70 21.72 3.05
C ALA A 189 -1.66 20.73 4.22
N ALA A 190 -0.49 20.27 4.64
CA ALA A 190 -0.32 19.40 5.80
C ALA A 190 -0.78 20.09 7.09
N ARG A 191 -0.40 21.37 7.32
CA ARG A 191 -0.85 22.15 8.48
C ARG A 191 -2.36 22.37 8.46
N SER A 192 -2.93 22.65 7.30
CA SER A 192 -4.39 22.79 7.14
C SER A 192 -5.14 21.50 7.44
N ALA A 193 -4.50 20.34 7.22
CA ALA A 193 -5.01 19.03 7.59
C ALA A 193 -4.75 18.65 9.07
N GLY A 194 -4.11 19.52 9.85
CA GLY A 194 -3.85 19.32 11.29
C GLY A 194 -2.52 18.64 11.63
N PHE A 195 -1.60 18.52 10.68
CA PHE A 195 -0.24 18.03 10.91
C PHE A 195 0.73 19.19 11.13
N THR A 196 1.85 18.96 11.79
CA THR A 196 2.89 19.97 12.01
C THR A 196 3.79 20.16 10.79
N ASP A 197 3.87 19.17 9.94
CA ASP A 197 4.67 19.12 8.71
C ASP A 197 4.07 18.11 7.72
N VAL A 198 4.63 17.99 6.52
CA VAL A 198 4.31 16.90 5.60
C VAL A 198 4.49 15.55 6.29
N ILE A 199 3.73 14.57 5.89
CA ILE A 199 3.77 13.23 6.47
C ILE A 199 4.19 12.20 5.42
N ALA A 200 4.87 11.14 5.82
CA ALA A 200 5.17 10.02 4.93
C ALA A 200 3.88 9.33 4.48
N HIS A 201 3.85 8.87 3.23
CA HIS A 201 2.76 8.06 2.70
C HIS A 201 2.64 6.76 3.50
N GLY A 202 1.44 6.36 3.91
CA GLY A 202 1.26 5.10 4.62
C GLY A 202 1.84 3.91 3.85
N MET A 203 1.61 3.89 2.52
CA MET A 203 2.12 2.83 1.67
C MET A 203 3.63 2.87 1.45
N SER A 204 4.30 4.00 1.68
CA SER A 204 5.77 4.05 1.67
C SER A 204 6.37 3.23 2.81
N LEU A 205 5.74 3.23 3.98
CA LEU A 205 6.17 2.43 5.13
C LEU A 205 6.00 0.93 4.87
N VAL A 206 4.95 0.55 4.15
CA VAL A 206 4.74 -0.84 3.69
C VAL A 206 5.78 -1.21 2.63
N ALA A 207 6.09 -0.30 1.70
CA ALA A 207 7.10 -0.53 0.67
C ALA A 207 8.49 -0.77 1.27
N LEU A 208 8.86 -0.03 2.32
CA LEU A 208 10.10 -0.25 3.07
C LEU A 208 10.13 -1.65 3.70
N ALA A 209 9.02 -2.10 4.29
CA ALA A 209 8.92 -3.44 4.85
C ALA A 209 9.06 -4.54 3.78
N VAL A 210 8.46 -4.34 2.61
CA VAL A 210 8.57 -5.27 1.47
C VAL A 210 10.01 -5.37 0.98
N GLU A 211 10.69 -4.24 0.72
CA GLU A 211 12.06 -4.25 0.23
C GLU A 211 13.04 -4.86 1.25
N GLU A 212 12.91 -4.52 2.55
CA GLU A 212 13.77 -5.07 3.58
C GLU A 212 13.51 -6.56 3.82
N ALA A 213 12.25 -7.00 3.80
CA ALA A 213 11.91 -8.42 3.93
C ALA A 213 12.38 -9.23 2.71
N ALA A 214 12.21 -8.69 1.49
CA ALA A 214 12.70 -9.34 0.29
C ALA A 214 14.22 -9.51 0.31
N GLU A 215 14.93 -8.47 0.74
CA GLU A 215 16.40 -8.52 0.87
C GLU A 215 16.86 -9.60 1.84
N ARG A 216 16.20 -9.71 3.01
CA ARG A 216 16.62 -10.63 4.08
C ARG A 216 16.16 -12.07 3.91
N TYR A 217 14.95 -12.27 3.36
CA TYR A 217 14.26 -13.55 3.41
C TYR A 217 13.86 -14.10 2.03
N ALA A 218 14.13 -13.33 0.96
CA ALA A 218 13.74 -13.69 -0.40
C ALA A 218 14.83 -13.42 -1.44
N ASP A 219 16.09 -13.34 -1.04
CA ASP A 219 17.25 -13.10 -1.93
C ASP A 219 17.10 -11.83 -2.80
N GLY A 220 16.45 -10.79 -2.29
CA GLY A 220 16.16 -9.54 -2.98
C GLY A 220 15.03 -9.64 -4.02
N ASP A 221 14.33 -10.76 -4.11
CA ASP A 221 13.22 -11.01 -5.03
C ASP A 221 11.88 -10.56 -4.41
N VAL A 222 11.45 -9.33 -4.74
CA VAL A 222 10.17 -8.78 -4.26
C VAL A 222 8.96 -9.50 -4.83
N ASP A 223 9.09 -10.21 -5.94
CA ASP A 223 8.00 -10.99 -6.52
C ASP A 223 7.68 -12.25 -5.70
N ARG A 224 8.53 -12.61 -4.75
CA ARG A 224 8.22 -13.62 -3.73
C ARG A 224 7.29 -13.12 -2.63
N VAL A 225 7.13 -11.81 -2.46
CA VAL A 225 6.13 -11.26 -1.53
C VAL A 225 4.75 -11.39 -2.18
N ARG A 226 3.93 -12.31 -1.68
CA ARG A 226 2.64 -12.70 -2.28
C ARG A 226 1.43 -12.11 -1.58
N ALA A 227 1.55 -11.73 -0.33
CA ALA A 227 0.49 -11.03 0.35
C ALA A 227 1.04 -10.09 1.42
N ILE A 228 0.29 -9.05 1.69
CA ILE A 228 0.62 -8.00 2.66
C ILE A 228 -0.65 -7.60 3.40
N GLY A 229 -0.52 -7.30 4.69
CA GLY A 229 -1.53 -6.57 5.43
C GLY A 229 -0.87 -5.58 6.36
N ALA A 230 -1.46 -4.38 6.48
CA ALA A 230 -0.95 -3.33 7.37
C ALA A 230 -2.08 -2.42 7.86
N ARG A 231 -1.98 -1.93 9.10
CA ARG A 231 -2.87 -0.92 9.67
C ARG A 231 -2.07 0.34 10.00
N PHE A 232 -2.55 1.47 9.53
CA PHE A 232 -1.93 2.77 9.77
C PHE A 232 -2.51 3.39 11.04
N ALA A 233 -1.66 3.70 12.00
CA ALA A 233 -2.08 4.10 13.34
C ALA A 233 -1.73 5.56 13.68
N ARG A 234 -0.67 6.10 13.06
CA ARG A 234 -0.24 7.48 13.22
C ARG A 234 0.61 7.94 12.04
N PRO A 235 0.66 9.26 11.77
CA PRO A 235 1.57 9.81 10.76
C PRO A 235 3.03 9.60 11.17
N VAL A 236 3.92 9.58 10.19
CA VAL A 236 5.38 9.67 10.36
C VAL A 236 5.84 10.98 9.77
N LEU A 237 6.46 11.82 10.59
CA LEU A 237 7.00 13.12 10.19
C LEU A 237 8.45 12.97 9.71
N PRO A 238 8.92 13.86 8.82
CA PRO A 238 10.30 13.84 8.38
C PRO A 238 11.25 14.11 9.55
N GLY A 239 12.31 13.31 9.67
CA GLY A 239 13.34 13.49 10.70
C GLY A 239 12.95 13.06 12.11
N GLU A 240 11.76 12.51 12.36
CA GLU A 240 11.32 12.07 13.71
C GLU A 240 12.04 10.83 14.26
N GLY A 241 12.94 10.22 13.48
CA GLY A 241 13.54 8.93 13.81
C GLY A 241 12.52 7.80 13.71
N ALA A 242 12.52 7.11 12.59
CA ALA A 242 11.64 5.97 12.37
C ALA A 242 12.44 4.69 12.31
N THR A 243 11.85 3.59 12.81
CA THR A 243 12.43 2.24 12.77
C THR A 243 11.46 1.26 12.18
N LEU A 244 11.98 0.28 11.44
CA LEU A 244 11.26 -0.88 10.93
C LEU A 244 11.75 -2.12 11.68
N ASP A 245 10.84 -2.80 12.36
CA ASP A 245 11.09 -4.08 12.99
C ASP A 245 10.50 -5.19 12.13
N LEU A 246 11.29 -6.21 11.79
CA LEU A 246 10.87 -7.42 11.08
C LEU A 246 11.05 -8.63 11.98
N THR A 247 10.03 -9.47 12.09
CA THR A 247 10.04 -10.73 12.85
C THR A 247 9.57 -11.86 11.95
N PRO A 248 10.47 -12.74 11.46
CA PRO A 248 10.06 -13.89 10.65
C PRO A 248 9.37 -14.94 11.51
N ALA A 249 8.43 -15.70 10.95
CA ALA A 249 7.96 -16.94 11.54
C ALA A 249 9.02 -18.04 11.41
N ALA A 250 9.01 -19.04 12.30
CA ALA A 250 9.92 -20.18 12.23
C ALA A 250 9.80 -20.97 10.92
N THR A 251 8.63 -20.96 10.28
CA THR A 251 8.38 -21.56 8.95
C THR A 251 9.05 -20.79 7.81
N GLY A 252 9.45 -19.53 8.05
CA GLY A 252 10.09 -18.68 7.05
C GLY A 252 9.19 -18.16 5.93
N ASP A 253 7.89 -18.49 5.95
CA ASP A 253 6.91 -18.09 4.93
C ASP A 253 6.15 -16.80 5.27
N THR A 254 6.22 -16.36 6.51
CA THR A 254 5.54 -15.17 7.02
C THR A 254 6.51 -14.29 7.81
N VAL A 255 6.43 -12.99 7.58
CA VAL A 255 7.21 -11.98 8.31
C VAL A 255 6.23 -10.96 8.89
N ALA A 256 6.20 -10.82 10.22
CA ALA A 256 5.52 -9.69 10.85
C ALA A 256 6.38 -8.44 10.78
N PHE A 257 5.74 -7.27 10.68
CA PHE A 257 6.47 -6.02 10.75
C PHE A 257 5.73 -4.94 11.53
N THR A 258 6.52 -4.04 12.09
CA THR A 258 6.04 -2.83 12.76
C THR A 258 6.92 -1.66 12.35
N VAL A 259 6.32 -0.53 11.99
CA VAL A 259 7.06 0.72 11.85
C VAL A 259 6.76 1.59 13.05
N ARG A 260 7.81 2.10 13.70
CA ARG A 260 7.72 3.01 14.82
C ARG A 260 8.26 4.38 14.43
N SER A 261 7.70 5.44 15.00
CA SER A 261 8.20 6.80 14.89
C SER A 261 7.91 7.54 16.18
N GLY A 262 8.88 8.30 16.71
CA GLY A 262 8.73 8.96 17.99
C GLY A 262 8.38 8.01 19.14
N GLY A 263 8.90 6.78 19.14
CA GLY A 263 8.67 5.74 20.15
C GLY A 263 7.31 5.01 20.07
N ALA A 264 6.40 5.40 19.18
CA ALA A 264 5.10 4.77 19.02
C ALA A 264 4.93 4.09 17.66
N ALA A 265 4.08 3.05 17.60
CA ALA A 265 3.83 2.34 16.35
C ALA A 265 3.00 3.17 15.37
N ALA A 266 3.58 3.47 14.21
CA ALA A 266 2.95 4.12 13.08
C ALA A 266 2.22 3.10 12.19
N VAL A 267 2.83 1.92 11.97
CA VAL A 267 2.18 0.77 11.35
C VAL A 267 2.06 -0.34 12.38
N LYS A 268 0.87 -0.91 12.50
CA LYS A 268 0.54 -1.97 13.47
C LYS A 268 0.00 -3.21 12.78
N GLY A 269 0.36 -4.38 13.34
CA GLY A 269 -0.13 -5.65 12.83
C GLY A 269 0.22 -5.85 11.36
N GLY A 270 1.39 -5.34 10.96
CA GLY A 270 1.93 -5.56 9.64
C GLY A 270 2.37 -7.00 9.46
N TRP A 271 2.10 -7.58 8.31
CA TRP A 271 2.53 -8.91 7.95
C TRP A 271 2.77 -9.03 6.45
N LEU A 272 3.70 -9.90 6.09
CA LEU A 272 4.03 -10.27 4.72
C LEU A 272 4.00 -11.80 4.62
N ARG A 273 3.50 -12.33 3.49
CA ARG A 273 3.62 -13.74 3.17
C ARG A 273 4.53 -13.92 1.96
N LEU A 274 5.53 -14.77 2.12
CA LEU A 274 6.49 -15.11 1.08
C LEU A 274 6.03 -16.36 0.33
N GLY A 275 6.04 -16.31 -0.98
CA GLY A 275 5.87 -17.47 -1.82
C GLY A 275 7.15 -18.32 -1.89
N PRO A 276 7.06 -19.54 -2.46
CA PRO A 276 8.22 -20.38 -2.66
C PRO A 276 9.27 -19.64 -3.48
N GLY A 277 10.54 -19.90 -3.18
CA GLY A 277 11.63 -19.44 -4.03
C GLY A 277 11.40 -19.95 -5.45
N THR A 278 11.75 -19.15 -6.46
CA THR A 278 11.92 -19.65 -7.81
C THR A 278 13.15 -20.57 -7.76
N GLY A 279 12.97 -21.72 -7.12
CA GLY A 279 13.99 -22.74 -7.04
C GLY A 279 14.38 -23.11 -8.46
N ALA A 280 15.66 -23.16 -8.69
CA ALA A 280 16.24 -23.79 -9.87
C ALA A 280 15.43 -25.06 -10.17
N GLY A 281 14.72 -25.04 -11.29
CA GLY A 281 14.14 -26.26 -11.83
C GLY A 281 15.26 -27.28 -11.90
N ARG A 282 15.01 -28.43 -11.30
CA ARG A 282 15.83 -29.62 -11.50
C ARG A 282 15.73 -30.04 -12.93
#